data_2fccced56e807cb99cc23775751915d8
#
_entry.id   2fccced56e807cb99cc23775751915d8
#
_cell.length_a   1.000
_cell.length_b   1.000
_cell.length_c   1.000
_cell.angle_alpha   90.00
_cell.angle_beta   90.00
_cell.angle_gamma   90.00
#
_symmetry.space_group_name_H-M   'P 1'
#
loop_
_entity.id
_entity.type
_entity.pdbx_description
1 polymer ?
#
loop_
_entity_poly.entity_id
_entity_poly.type
_entity_poly.pdbx_seq_one_letter_code
_entity_poly.pdbx_strand_id
1 'polypeptide(L)'
;MKKMLMMAIVLMASTMTFAGDSDGLKAIMKSKNYAEAAQLVKQNLASLADNAEKAKAYNHLFELAMDKVSNETGTITENQMATQMGTGKVKPYDTLVLGNAICDAIENMIECNKYDQLPNAKGKVKPQFDKNIARVWAVRSHLVNIGQEEARKDNKDAVLKFWGMFTDSSVEAKIGRASCRERV
;
A
#
# COMPACT_ATOMS: atom_id res chain seq x y z
N MET A 1 60.18 -12.46 0.36
CA MET A 1 59.63 -11.56 -0.69
C MET A 1 58.12 -11.76 -0.73
N LYS A 2 57.39 -10.90 -0.07
CA LYS A 2 55.91 -10.96 0.01
C LYS A 2 55.34 -10.18 -1.16
N LYS A 3 54.67 -10.86 -2.09
CA LYS A 3 53.94 -10.23 -3.19
C LYS A 3 52.61 -9.69 -2.61
N MET A 4 52.49 -8.39 -2.45
CA MET A 4 51.21 -7.70 -2.21
C MET A 4 50.41 -7.73 -3.51
N LEU A 5 49.29 -8.45 -3.47
CA LEU A 5 48.27 -8.41 -4.51
C LEU A 5 47.35 -7.22 -4.20
N MET A 6 47.56 -6.08 -4.83
CA MET A 6 46.61 -4.98 -4.82
C MET A 6 45.38 -5.35 -5.67
N MET A 7 44.29 -5.65 -5.01
CA MET A 7 42.99 -5.83 -5.65
C MET A 7 42.42 -4.43 -5.87
N ALA A 8 42.56 -3.88 -7.08
CA ALA A 8 41.89 -2.67 -7.50
C ALA A 8 40.41 -2.98 -7.67
N ILE A 9 39.60 -2.57 -6.70
CA ILE A 9 38.15 -2.52 -6.84
C ILE A 9 37.85 -1.34 -7.77
N VAL A 10 37.67 -1.64 -9.06
CA VAL A 10 37.10 -0.67 -9.99
C VAL A 10 35.63 -0.49 -9.64
N LEU A 11 35.29 0.57 -8.90
CA LEU A 11 33.93 1.06 -8.82
C LEU A 11 33.54 1.59 -10.20
N MET A 12 32.99 0.72 -11.04
CA MET A 12 32.25 1.17 -12.21
C MET A 12 30.94 1.81 -11.70
N ALA A 13 30.99 3.11 -11.43
CA ALA A 13 29.78 3.94 -11.42
C ALA A 13 29.24 3.95 -12.85
N SER A 14 28.51 2.88 -13.22
CA SER A 14 27.71 2.89 -14.43
C SER A 14 26.62 3.94 -14.24
N THR A 15 26.81 5.12 -14.82
CA THR A 15 25.73 6.09 -15.05
C THR A 15 24.78 5.47 -16.06
N MET A 16 23.92 4.56 -15.58
CA MET A 16 22.84 4.04 -16.39
C MET A 16 21.80 5.15 -16.55
N THR A 17 21.83 5.82 -17.69
CA THR A 17 20.73 6.64 -18.16
C THR A 17 19.58 5.68 -18.54
N PHE A 18 18.75 5.31 -17.55
CA PHE A 18 17.59 4.49 -17.82
C PHE A 18 16.54 5.29 -18.57
N ALA A 19 16.33 4.95 -19.84
CA ALA A 19 15.23 5.45 -20.66
C ALA A 19 13.90 4.72 -20.38
N GLY A 20 13.82 3.87 -19.35
CA GLY A 20 12.62 3.09 -18.99
C GLY A 20 12.70 2.53 -17.58
N ASP A 21 11.60 1.93 -17.11
CA ASP A 21 11.52 1.30 -15.81
C ASP A 21 12.53 0.12 -15.70
N SER A 22 13.14 -0.05 -14.52
CA SER A 22 14.05 -1.17 -14.23
C SER A 22 13.35 -2.53 -14.36
N ASP A 23 14.12 -3.60 -14.58
CA ASP A 23 13.54 -4.95 -14.69
C ASP A 23 12.89 -5.39 -13.37
N GLY A 24 13.43 -4.96 -12.22
CA GLY A 24 12.81 -5.16 -10.92
C GLY A 24 11.43 -4.51 -10.83
N LEU A 25 11.29 -3.25 -11.26
CA LEU A 25 10.00 -2.57 -11.29
C LEU A 25 9.03 -3.24 -12.28
N LYS A 26 9.48 -3.60 -13.48
CA LYS A 26 8.64 -4.32 -14.45
C LYS A 26 8.09 -5.63 -13.90
N ALA A 27 8.91 -6.40 -13.18
CA ALA A 27 8.48 -7.64 -12.54
C ALA A 27 7.39 -7.37 -11.48
N ILE A 28 7.59 -6.36 -10.62
CA ILE A 28 6.60 -5.94 -9.61
C ILE A 28 5.29 -5.55 -10.28
N MET A 29 5.32 -4.65 -11.26
CA MET A 29 4.14 -4.11 -11.95
C MET A 29 3.35 -5.17 -12.74
N LYS A 30 3.99 -6.28 -13.13
CA LYS A 30 3.36 -7.39 -13.86
C LYS A 30 2.54 -8.28 -12.94
N SER A 31 2.89 -8.40 -11.66
CA SER A 31 2.17 -9.25 -10.72
C SER A 31 0.79 -8.62 -10.41
N LYS A 32 -0.23 -9.45 -10.47
CA LYS A 32 -1.62 -9.10 -10.11
C LYS A 32 -2.05 -9.68 -8.77
N ASN A 33 -1.16 -10.41 -8.12
CA ASN A 33 -1.37 -10.95 -6.78
C ASN A 33 -0.63 -10.12 -5.75
N TYR A 34 -1.34 -9.62 -4.74
CA TYR A 34 -0.76 -8.77 -3.70
C TYR A 34 0.43 -9.43 -2.98
N ALA A 35 0.29 -10.69 -2.56
CA ALA A 35 1.36 -11.38 -1.81
C ALA A 35 2.62 -11.58 -2.66
N GLU A 36 2.46 -11.95 -3.94
CA GLU A 36 3.55 -12.06 -4.90
C GLU A 36 4.22 -10.70 -5.15
N ALA A 37 3.42 -9.66 -5.41
CA ALA A 37 3.93 -8.31 -5.63
C ALA A 37 4.69 -7.78 -4.40
N ALA A 38 4.16 -8.00 -3.17
CA ALA A 38 4.81 -7.62 -1.93
C ALA A 38 6.16 -8.34 -1.73
N GLN A 39 6.23 -9.62 -2.07
CA GLN A 39 7.49 -10.37 -2.05
C GLN A 39 8.50 -9.81 -3.07
N LEU A 40 8.05 -9.50 -4.28
CA LEU A 40 8.90 -8.90 -5.32
C LEU A 40 9.41 -7.51 -4.90
N VAL A 41 8.56 -6.68 -4.28
CA VAL A 41 8.99 -5.38 -3.71
C VAL A 41 10.06 -5.60 -2.66
N LYS A 42 9.85 -6.50 -1.70
CA LYS A 42 10.83 -6.80 -0.65
C LYS A 42 12.19 -7.25 -1.22
N GLN A 43 12.18 -8.05 -2.28
CA GLN A 43 13.39 -8.56 -2.92
C GLN A 43 14.13 -7.51 -3.76
N ASN A 44 13.39 -6.63 -4.43
CA ASN A 44 13.96 -5.72 -5.43
C ASN A 44 14.08 -4.27 -4.97
N LEU A 45 13.51 -3.87 -3.82
CA LEU A 45 13.44 -2.46 -3.39
C LEU A 45 14.79 -1.74 -3.39
N ALA A 46 15.87 -2.46 -2.98
CA ALA A 46 17.21 -1.89 -2.92
C ALA A 46 17.85 -1.71 -4.32
N SER A 47 17.40 -2.45 -5.32
CA SER A 47 17.90 -2.44 -6.70
C SER A 47 17.07 -1.58 -7.65
N LEU A 48 15.94 -1.02 -7.19
CA LEU A 48 15.16 -0.06 -7.97
C LEU A 48 15.97 1.21 -8.25
N ALA A 49 15.83 1.75 -9.45
CA ALA A 49 16.72 2.77 -10.00
C ALA A 49 16.72 4.08 -9.17
N ASP A 50 15.56 4.50 -8.68
CA ASP A 50 15.43 5.74 -7.90
C ASP A 50 14.19 5.75 -6.98
N ASN A 51 13.96 6.87 -6.30
CA ASN A 51 12.81 7.04 -5.43
C ASN A 51 11.47 7.03 -6.19
N ALA A 52 11.45 7.47 -7.44
CA ALA A 52 10.23 7.43 -8.24
C ALA A 52 9.81 5.98 -8.56
N GLU A 53 10.77 5.09 -8.83
CA GLU A 53 10.46 3.66 -9.00
C GLU A 53 10.00 3.01 -7.69
N LYS A 54 10.59 3.37 -6.55
CA LYS A 54 10.14 2.89 -5.24
C LYS A 54 8.72 3.34 -4.93
N ALA A 55 8.40 4.60 -5.22
CA ALA A 55 7.04 5.12 -5.08
C ALA A 55 6.05 4.36 -5.98
N LYS A 56 6.40 4.09 -7.25
CA LYS A 56 5.58 3.29 -8.18
C LYS A 56 5.35 1.87 -7.67
N ALA A 57 6.39 1.22 -7.11
CA ALA A 57 6.29 -0.12 -6.57
C ALA A 57 5.30 -0.20 -5.40
N TYR A 58 5.40 0.73 -4.44
CA TYR A 58 4.44 0.80 -3.34
C TYR A 58 3.06 1.25 -3.77
N ASN A 59 2.95 2.14 -4.77
CA ASN A 59 1.65 2.47 -5.36
C ASN A 59 0.99 1.26 -6.01
N HIS A 60 1.75 0.37 -6.64
CA HIS A 60 1.20 -0.86 -7.20
C HIS A 60 0.63 -1.78 -6.11
N LEU A 61 1.34 -1.95 -4.99
CA LEU A 61 0.81 -2.69 -3.83
C LEU A 61 -0.44 -2.03 -3.26
N PHE A 62 -0.47 -0.71 -3.17
CA PHE A 62 -1.64 0.06 -2.76
C PHE A 62 -2.84 -0.22 -3.67
N GLU A 63 -2.67 -0.19 -4.99
CA GLU A 63 -3.76 -0.48 -5.94
C GLU A 63 -4.29 -1.91 -5.78
N LEU A 64 -3.40 -2.91 -5.65
CA LEU A 64 -3.81 -4.29 -5.44
C LEU A 64 -4.56 -4.50 -4.11
N ALA A 65 -4.17 -3.78 -3.06
CA ALA A 65 -4.90 -3.78 -1.79
C ALA A 65 -6.27 -3.12 -1.93
N MET A 66 -6.36 -1.97 -2.61
CA MET A 66 -7.61 -1.26 -2.86
C MET A 66 -8.57 -2.04 -3.76
N ASP A 67 -8.08 -2.85 -4.70
CA ASP A 67 -8.91 -3.76 -5.49
C ASP A 67 -9.60 -4.80 -4.60
N LYS A 68 -8.88 -5.36 -3.61
CA LYS A 68 -9.49 -6.27 -2.61
C LYS A 68 -10.53 -5.54 -1.77
N VAL A 69 -10.22 -4.32 -1.28
CA VAL A 69 -11.19 -3.49 -0.54
C VAL A 69 -12.46 -3.28 -1.36
N SER A 70 -12.33 -2.93 -2.64
CA SER A 70 -13.46 -2.71 -3.54
C SER A 70 -14.32 -3.95 -3.75
N ASN A 71 -13.69 -5.12 -3.88
CA ASN A 71 -14.39 -6.39 -4.06
C ASN A 71 -15.21 -6.76 -2.82
N GLU A 72 -14.61 -6.66 -1.61
CA GLU A 72 -15.31 -6.99 -0.36
C GLU A 72 -16.42 -5.98 -0.04
N THR A 73 -16.17 -4.68 -0.22
CA THR A 73 -17.20 -3.65 -0.01
C THR A 73 -18.33 -3.75 -1.03
N GLY A 74 -18.03 -4.13 -2.27
CA GLY A 74 -19.03 -4.43 -3.30
C GLY A 74 -19.93 -5.58 -2.86
N THR A 75 -19.36 -6.68 -2.34
CA THR A 75 -20.12 -7.82 -1.80
C THR A 75 -21.03 -7.41 -0.64
N ILE A 76 -20.54 -6.57 0.28
CA ILE A 76 -21.35 -6.04 1.40
C ILE A 76 -22.54 -5.23 0.86
N THR A 77 -22.31 -4.37 -0.12
CA THR A 77 -23.37 -3.54 -0.73
C THR A 77 -24.41 -4.40 -1.44
N GLU A 78 -23.98 -5.41 -2.22
CA GLU A 78 -24.89 -6.36 -2.87
C GLU A 78 -25.74 -7.12 -1.85
N ASN A 79 -25.14 -7.55 -0.72
CA ASN A 79 -25.85 -8.24 0.35
C ASN A 79 -26.91 -7.36 1.01
N GLN A 80 -26.58 -6.09 1.25
CA GLN A 80 -27.54 -5.11 1.80
C GLN A 80 -28.73 -4.91 0.86
N MET A 81 -28.47 -4.78 -0.45
CA MET A 81 -29.51 -4.66 -1.45
C MET A 81 -30.37 -5.93 -1.53
N ALA A 82 -29.74 -7.12 -1.53
CA ALA A 82 -30.45 -8.40 -1.57
C ALA A 82 -31.38 -8.57 -0.35
N THR A 83 -30.93 -8.14 0.83
CA THR A 83 -31.70 -8.17 2.06
C THR A 83 -32.90 -7.21 1.97
N GLN A 84 -32.69 -5.98 1.51
CA GLN A 84 -33.74 -4.98 1.35
C GLN A 84 -34.80 -5.40 0.32
N MET A 85 -34.38 -6.06 -0.75
CA MET A 85 -35.28 -6.55 -1.81
C MET A 85 -35.94 -7.91 -1.48
N GLY A 86 -35.62 -8.52 -0.34
CA GLY A 86 -36.19 -9.82 0.08
C GLY A 86 -35.76 -11.00 -0.80
N THR A 87 -34.68 -10.89 -1.58
CA THR A 87 -34.22 -11.96 -2.48
C THR A 87 -33.54 -13.10 -1.75
N GLY A 88 -33.11 -12.91 -0.50
CA GLY A 88 -32.52 -13.93 0.39
C GLY A 88 -31.15 -14.47 -0.05
N LYS A 89 -30.58 -13.98 -1.17
CA LYS A 89 -29.29 -14.44 -1.69
C LYS A 89 -28.16 -13.55 -1.15
N VAL A 90 -27.62 -13.92 0.01
CA VAL A 90 -26.47 -13.25 0.61
C VAL A 90 -25.19 -14.00 0.26
N LYS A 91 -24.20 -13.28 -0.28
CA LYS A 91 -22.86 -13.83 -0.57
C LYS A 91 -22.00 -13.79 0.70
N PRO A 92 -21.18 -14.81 0.97
CA PRO A 92 -20.22 -14.73 2.06
C PRO A 92 -19.18 -13.62 1.77
N TYR A 93 -18.84 -12.86 2.79
CA TYR A 93 -17.68 -11.94 2.78
C TYR A 93 -16.87 -12.13 4.06
N ASP A 94 -15.59 -11.80 4.02
CA ASP A 94 -14.68 -12.00 5.13
C ASP A 94 -14.21 -10.65 5.68
N THR A 95 -14.65 -10.33 6.90
CA THR A 95 -14.26 -9.10 7.60
C THR A 95 -12.77 -9.00 7.84
N LEU A 96 -12.07 -10.14 8.07
CA LEU A 96 -10.63 -10.17 8.23
C LEU A 96 -9.91 -9.85 6.92
N VAL A 97 -10.41 -10.37 5.79
CA VAL A 97 -9.87 -10.05 4.46
C VAL A 97 -10.01 -8.57 4.17
N LEU A 98 -11.19 -7.99 4.41
CA LEU A 98 -11.43 -6.55 4.23
C LEU A 98 -10.54 -5.72 5.15
N GLY A 99 -10.50 -6.02 6.45
CA GLY A 99 -9.69 -5.29 7.42
C GLY A 99 -8.20 -5.34 7.09
N ASN A 100 -7.68 -6.51 6.72
CA ASN A 100 -6.29 -6.66 6.31
C ASN A 100 -6.00 -5.89 5.02
N ALA A 101 -6.88 -5.93 4.02
CA ALA A 101 -6.69 -5.19 2.78
C ALA A 101 -6.66 -3.65 3.01
N ILE A 102 -7.48 -3.14 3.94
CA ILE A 102 -7.44 -1.72 4.32
C ILE A 102 -6.12 -1.38 5.03
N CYS A 103 -5.64 -2.23 5.96
CA CYS A 103 -4.34 -2.05 6.60
C CYS A 103 -3.21 -2.04 5.56
N ASP A 104 -3.19 -3.02 4.66
CA ASP A 104 -2.22 -3.11 3.56
C ASP A 104 -2.24 -1.83 2.68
N ALA A 105 -3.43 -1.31 2.35
CA ALA A 105 -3.57 -0.09 1.58
C ALA A 105 -3.00 1.13 2.34
N ILE A 106 -3.27 1.26 3.64
CA ILE A 106 -2.74 2.34 4.47
C ILE A 106 -1.21 2.29 4.52
N GLU A 107 -0.63 1.13 4.84
CA GLU A 107 0.82 0.94 4.96
C GLU A 107 1.53 1.25 3.63
N ASN A 108 1.02 0.70 2.53
CA ASN A 108 1.63 0.92 1.22
C ASN A 108 1.45 2.37 0.73
N MET A 109 0.36 3.05 1.08
CA MET A 109 0.19 4.47 0.79
C MET A 109 1.21 5.31 1.58
N ILE A 110 1.47 5.00 2.85
CA ILE A 110 2.47 5.70 3.68
C ILE A 110 3.87 5.52 3.07
N GLU A 111 4.27 4.30 2.74
CA GLU A 111 5.57 4.04 2.11
C GLU A 111 5.68 4.67 0.71
N CYS A 112 4.61 4.60 -0.09
CA CYS A 112 4.55 5.28 -1.38
C CYS A 112 4.80 6.79 -1.22
N ASN A 113 4.08 7.46 -0.32
CA ASN A 113 4.23 8.88 -0.05
C ASN A 113 5.64 9.25 0.43
N LYS A 114 6.26 8.41 1.25
CA LYS A 114 7.62 8.61 1.73
C LYS A 114 8.61 8.75 0.57
N TYR A 115 8.55 7.85 -0.41
CA TYR A 115 9.42 7.91 -1.58
C TYR A 115 8.98 8.96 -2.61
N ASP A 116 7.67 9.19 -2.79
CA ASP A 116 7.12 10.14 -3.74
C ASP A 116 7.47 11.61 -3.41
N GLN A 117 7.78 11.89 -2.13
CA GLN A 117 8.25 13.21 -1.67
C GLN A 117 9.78 13.38 -1.76
N LEU A 118 10.51 12.36 -2.20
CA LEU A 118 11.97 12.43 -2.34
C LEU A 118 12.37 12.78 -3.77
N PRO A 119 13.57 13.36 -3.97
CA PRO A 119 14.08 13.64 -5.31
C PRO A 119 14.22 12.34 -6.14
N ASN A 120 13.81 12.41 -7.42
CA ASN A 120 14.08 11.37 -8.40
C ASN A 120 15.53 11.40 -8.89
N ALA A 121 15.91 10.53 -9.83
CA ALA A 121 17.26 10.49 -10.42
C ALA A 121 17.73 11.83 -11.03
N LYS A 122 16.82 12.75 -11.37
CA LYS A 122 17.11 14.08 -11.91
C LYS A 122 17.16 15.16 -10.80
N GLY A 123 17.16 14.79 -9.53
CA GLY A 123 17.15 15.71 -8.38
C GLY A 123 15.84 16.50 -8.21
N LYS A 124 14.75 16.11 -8.88
CA LYS A 124 13.46 16.82 -8.82
C LYS A 124 12.45 16.05 -7.98
N VAL A 125 11.77 16.78 -7.09
CA VAL A 125 10.61 16.28 -6.34
C VAL A 125 9.36 16.52 -7.19
N LYS A 126 8.66 15.45 -7.57
CA LYS A 126 7.43 15.48 -8.37
C LYS A 126 6.43 14.47 -7.85
N PRO A 127 5.66 14.79 -6.79
CA PRO A 127 4.66 13.89 -6.25
C PRO A 127 3.60 13.53 -7.29
N GLN A 128 3.28 12.23 -7.40
CA GLN A 128 2.33 11.69 -8.38
C GLN A 128 1.13 11.01 -7.72
N PHE A 129 1.27 10.61 -6.45
CA PHE A 129 0.33 9.72 -5.77
C PHE A 129 -0.45 10.36 -4.62
N ASP A 130 -0.43 11.68 -4.47
CA ASP A 130 -1.13 12.42 -3.40
C ASP A 130 -2.64 12.11 -3.31
N LYS A 131 -3.28 11.77 -4.44
CA LYS A 131 -4.70 11.39 -4.48
C LYS A 131 -5.04 10.12 -3.69
N ASN A 132 -4.04 9.26 -3.41
CA ASN A 132 -4.24 8.02 -2.66
C ASN A 132 -4.64 8.30 -1.21
N ILE A 133 -4.26 9.45 -0.67
CA ILE A 133 -4.64 9.89 0.68
C ILE A 133 -6.17 9.95 0.83
N ALA A 134 -6.85 10.58 -0.11
CA ALA A 134 -8.32 10.71 -0.08
C ALA A 134 -9.00 9.34 -0.22
N ARG A 135 -8.44 8.43 -1.02
CA ARG A 135 -8.96 7.06 -1.19
C ARG A 135 -8.84 6.25 0.10
N VAL A 136 -7.71 6.32 0.78
CA VAL A 136 -7.51 5.68 2.09
C VAL A 136 -8.47 6.28 3.12
N TRP A 137 -8.62 7.61 3.12
CA TRP A 137 -9.52 8.30 4.03
C TRP A 137 -10.95 7.78 3.91
N ALA A 138 -11.43 7.57 2.70
CA ALA A 138 -12.78 7.08 2.42
C ALA A 138 -13.06 5.67 3.01
N VAL A 139 -12.05 4.79 3.05
CA VAL A 139 -12.23 3.39 3.50
C VAL A 139 -11.76 3.13 4.92
N ARG A 140 -10.94 4.00 5.48
CA ARG A 140 -10.30 3.82 6.79
C ARG A 140 -11.31 3.63 7.94
N SER A 141 -12.47 4.30 7.88
CA SER A 141 -13.52 4.20 8.89
C SER A 141 -14.10 2.78 9.04
N HIS A 142 -14.01 1.95 7.98
CA HIS A 142 -14.45 0.55 8.07
C HIS A 142 -13.66 -0.25 9.13
N LEU A 143 -12.41 0.12 9.43
CA LEU A 143 -11.61 -0.55 10.46
C LEU A 143 -12.25 -0.49 11.84
N VAL A 144 -13.02 0.57 12.14
CA VAL A 144 -13.74 0.69 13.42
C VAL A 144 -14.83 -0.37 13.52
N ASN A 145 -15.66 -0.49 12.47
CA ASN A 145 -16.76 -1.46 12.43
C ASN A 145 -16.24 -2.91 12.41
N ILE A 146 -15.21 -3.17 11.60
CA ILE A 146 -14.57 -4.48 11.53
C ILE A 146 -13.98 -4.86 12.89
N GLY A 147 -13.29 -3.94 13.56
CA GLY A 147 -12.78 -4.17 14.91
C GLY A 147 -13.88 -4.49 15.93
N GLN A 148 -15.05 -3.84 15.83
CA GLN A 148 -16.22 -4.17 16.67
C GLN A 148 -16.76 -5.58 16.38
N GLU A 149 -16.82 -5.99 15.11
CA GLU A 149 -17.25 -7.33 14.75
C GLU A 149 -16.27 -8.40 15.26
N GLU A 150 -14.97 -8.16 15.13
CA GLU A 150 -13.95 -9.07 15.62
C GLU A 150 -13.92 -9.12 17.17
N ALA A 151 -14.25 -8.00 17.85
CA ALA A 151 -14.41 -8.00 19.31
C ALA A 151 -15.58 -8.90 19.77
N ARG A 152 -16.68 -8.94 19.01
CA ARG A 152 -17.81 -9.86 19.31
C ARG A 152 -17.44 -11.33 19.13
N LYS A 153 -16.42 -11.62 18.30
CA LYS A 153 -15.87 -12.97 18.08
C LYS A 153 -14.72 -13.32 19.05
N ASP A 154 -14.41 -12.44 20.02
CA ASP A 154 -13.24 -12.52 20.93
C ASP A 154 -11.89 -12.59 20.21
N ASN A 155 -11.80 -12.05 18.98
CA ASN A 155 -10.57 -12.00 18.18
C ASN A 155 -9.73 -10.77 18.54
N LYS A 156 -9.06 -10.82 19.68
CA LYS A 156 -8.31 -9.68 20.26
C LYS A 156 -7.19 -9.16 19.37
N ASP A 157 -6.48 -10.07 18.69
CA ASP A 157 -5.36 -9.69 17.83
C ASP A 157 -5.85 -8.86 16.63
N ALA A 158 -6.95 -9.25 16.01
CA ALA A 158 -7.56 -8.49 14.94
C ALA A 158 -8.08 -7.11 15.41
N VAL A 159 -8.70 -7.07 16.61
CA VAL A 159 -9.16 -5.81 17.21
C VAL A 159 -8.00 -4.84 17.41
N LEU A 160 -6.91 -5.31 18.05
CA LEU A 160 -5.72 -4.49 18.28
C LEU A 160 -5.11 -4.01 16.97
N LYS A 161 -5.00 -4.89 15.96
CA LYS A 161 -4.49 -4.53 14.64
C LYS A 161 -5.34 -3.45 13.98
N PHE A 162 -6.65 -3.62 13.91
CA PHE A 162 -7.53 -2.74 13.13
C PHE A 162 -7.74 -1.39 13.81
N TRP A 163 -7.99 -1.37 15.12
CA TRP A 163 -8.13 -0.12 15.85
C TRP A 163 -6.78 0.59 16.03
N GLY A 164 -5.69 -0.16 16.20
CA GLY A 164 -4.33 0.39 16.17
C GLY A 164 -4.06 1.09 14.84
N MET A 165 -4.26 0.40 13.71
CA MET A 165 -4.10 1.01 12.38
C MET A 165 -4.99 2.23 12.18
N PHE A 166 -6.24 2.21 12.66
CA PHE A 166 -7.14 3.36 12.59
C PHE A 166 -6.60 4.55 13.38
N THR A 167 -6.11 4.34 14.60
CA THR A 167 -5.57 5.42 15.44
C THR A 167 -4.23 5.93 14.92
N ASP A 168 -3.29 5.05 14.61
CA ASP A 168 -1.95 5.41 14.17
C ASP A 168 -1.96 6.16 12.83
N SER A 169 -2.77 5.70 11.89
CA SER A 169 -2.93 6.39 10.61
C SER A 169 -3.55 7.79 10.72
N SER A 170 -4.26 8.11 11.82
CA SER A 170 -4.83 9.45 12.03
C SER A 170 -3.80 10.50 12.41
N VAL A 171 -2.69 10.09 13.00
CA VAL A 171 -1.57 11.00 13.35
C VAL A 171 -0.54 11.11 12.22
N GLU A 172 -0.65 10.26 11.20
CA GLU A 172 0.20 10.39 10.02
C GLU A 172 -0.01 11.76 9.36
N ALA A 173 1.08 12.53 9.25
CA ALA A 173 1.03 13.97 8.96
C ALA A 173 0.25 14.34 7.69
N LYS A 174 0.22 13.47 6.67
CA LYS A 174 -0.53 13.71 5.44
C LYS A 174 -1.99 13.29 5.56
N ILE A 175 -2.30 12.17 6.19
CA ILE A 175 -3.67 11.70 6.39
C ILE A 175 -4.40 12.67 7.34
N GLY A 176 -3.76 13.09 8.43
CA GLY A 176 -4.29 14.07 9.37
C GLY A 176 -4.58 15.44 8.73
N ARG A 177 -3.72 15.91 7.80
CA ARG A 177 -3.94 17.18 7.08
C ARG A 177 -5.10 17.13 6.09
N ALA A 178 -5.36 15.98 5.47
CA ALA A 178 -6.54 15.81 4.60
C ALA A 178 -7.84 16.01 5.40
N SER A 179 -7.91 15.48 6.63
CA SER A 179 -9.09 15.65 7.51
C SER A 179 -9.35 17.09 7.94
N CYS A 180 -8.32 17.94 8.01
CA CYS A 180 -8.47 19.36 8.36
C CYS A 180 -8.95 20.23 7.19
N ARG A 181 -8.62 19.85 5.94
CA ARG A 181 -9.03 20.63 4.76
C ARG A 181 -10.50 20.43 4.37
N GLU A 182 -11.08 19.27 4.67
CA GLU A 182 -12.48 18.98 4.36
C GLU A 182 -13.48 19.59 5.35
N ARG A 183 -13.01 20.23 6.45
CA ARG A 183 -13.87 20.88 7.47
C ARG A 183 -13.98 22.39 7.33
N VAL A 184 -13.42 22.96 6.28
CA VAL A 184 -13.53 24.39 5.93
C VAL A 184 -14.27 24.54 4.63
#